data_c7ab689f60e4712e772185323da585af
#
_entry.id   c7ab689f60e4712e772185323da585af
#
_cell.length_a   1.000
_cell.length_b   1.000
_cell.length_c   1.000
_cell.angle_alpha   90.00
_cell.angle_beta   90.00
_cell.angle_gamma   90.00
#
_symmetry.space_group_name_H-M   'P 1'
#
loop_
_entity.id
_entity.type
_entity.pdbx_description
1 polymer ?
#
loop_
_entity_poly.entity_id
_entity_poly.type
_entity_poly.pdbx_seq_one_letter_code
_entity_poly.pdbx_strand_id
1 'polypeptide(L)'
;MLELDTPASLTEAAVVVVDEGDGDAIVEGEVVTVEYTITNGADGTVLYSTYDSGTPESFPVDAQLAPVLYEALKTVNVGADVLFGSVDPAAEDPDESTVYMAVTVTAAQSVLDSAQGEAVEPEDGLPTIEFGEDGIPTVSFDGAEESEELVVQPLIAGEGEPLEQGQTAVVNYSGWLWDGEQFDSSFERGTPSSFTFAAGSLIDGWIEGLEGQAVGSRVLLVIPSELAYGEEGNANIPGGSTLVFVVDILGAY
;
A
#
# COMPACT_ATOMS: atom_id res chain seq x y z
N MET A 1 -12.42 -24.95 -11.18
CA MET A 1 -13.55 -24.04 -11.55
C MET A 1 -14.71 -24.38 -10.63
N LEU A 2 -15.24 -23.40 -9.92
CA LEU A 2 -16.39 -23.58 -9.03
C LEU A 2 -17.64 -23.80 -9.89
N GLU A 3 -18.38 -24.88 -9.67
CA GLU A 3 -19.70 -25.09 -10.26
C GLU A 3 -20.74 -24.75 -9.19
N LEU A 4 -21.55 -23.71 -9.42
CA LEU A 4 -22.67 -23.34 -8.55
C LEU A 4 -23.97 -23.95 -9.09
N ASP A 5 -24.72 -24.59 -8.21
CA ASP A 5 -26.11 -24.92 -8.51
C ASP A 5 -26.93 -23.63 -8.45
N THR A 6 -27.36 -23.10 -9.57
CA THR A 6 -28.09 -21.83 -9.67
C THR A 6 -29.59 -22.02 -9.79
N PRO A 7 -30.43 -21.12 -9.22
CA PRO A 7 -30.00 -19.93 -8.46
C PRO A 7 -29.44 -20.30 -7.08
N ALA A 8 -28.37 -19.61 -6.67
CA ALA A 8 -27.79 -19.71 -5.34
C ALA A 8 -27.87 -18.35 -4.68
N SER A 9 -28.53 -18.25 -3.53
CA SER A 9 -28.73 -16.99 -2.81
C SER A 9 -28.30 -17.08 -1.36
N LEU A 10 -27.92 -15.93 -0.81
CA LEU A 10 -27.55 -15.75 0.58
C LEU A 10 -28.43 -14.67 1.21
N THR A 11 -28.68 -14.79 2.51
CA THR A 11 -29.34 -13.76 3.30
C THR A 11 -28.34 -12.85 4.04
N GLU A 12 -27.11 -13.29 4.15
CA GLU A 12 -25.98 -12.57 4.77
C GLU A 12 -24.67 -13.06 4.18
N ALA A 13 -23.60 -12.26 4.34
CA ALA A 13 -22.27 -12.66 3.87
C ALA A 13 -21.82 -13.94 4.60
N ALA A 14 -21.22 -14.85 3.84
CA ALA A 14 -20.75 -16.13 4.33
C ALA A 14 -19.39 -16.50 3.73
N VAL A 15 -18.63 -17.33 4.42
CA VAL A 15 -17.36 -17.84 3.96
C VAL A 15 -17.24 -19.33 4.21
N VAL A 16 -16.59 -20.03 3.29
CA VAL A 16 -16.23 -21.44 3.43
C VAL A 16 -14.77 -21.58 3.06
N VAL A 17 -13.96 -22.10 3.97
CA VAL A 17 -12.58 -22.52 3.68
C VAL A 17 -12.69 -23.89 2.98
N VAL A 18 -12.27 -23.93 1.72
CA VAL A 18 -12.30 -25.14 0.87
C VAL A 18 -11.02 -25.95 1.06
N ASP A 19 -9.88 -25.24 1.12
CA ASP A 19 -8.56 -25.77 1.47
C ASP A 19 -7.84 -24.76 2.36
N GLU A 20 -7.16 -25.25 3.42
CA GLU A 20 -6.47 -24.37 4.37
C GLU A 20 -5.12 -23.85 3.86
N GLY A 21 -4.61 -24.39 2.75
CA GLY A 21 -3.26 -24.12 2.26
C GLY A 21 -2.17 -24.79 3.09
N ASP A 22 -1.01 -24.98 2.49
CA ASP A 22 0.14 -25.66 3.11
C ASP A 22 1.40 -24.76 3.23
N GLY A 23 1.26 -23.47 2.84
CA GLY A 23 2.30 -22.46 2.98
C GLY A 23 2.38 -21.82 4.37
N ASP A 24 2.96 -20.62 4.44
CA ASP A 24 3.06 -19.86 5.67
C ASP A 24 1.68 -19.36 6.14
N ALA A 25 1.50 -19.30 7.46
CA ALA A 25 0.27 -18.83 8.08
C ALA A 25 0.07 -17.33 7.80
N ILE A 26 -1.15 -16.95 7.43
CA ILE A 26 -1.51 -15.55 7.21
C ILE A 26 -1.76 -14.86 8.56
N VAL A 27 -1.13 -13.71 8.75
CA VAL A 27 -1.21 -12.93 9.99
C VAL A 27 -1.95 -11.61 9.74
N GLU A 28 -2.68 -11.13 10.75
CA GLU A 28 -3.31 -9.82 10.72
C GLU A 28 -2.29 -8.71 10.45
N GLY A 29 -2.61 -7.81 9.52
CA GLY A 29 -1.74 -6.72 9.08
C GLY A 29 -0.82 -7.09 7.90
N GLU A 30 -0.74 -8.37 7.52
CA GLU A 30 -0.08 -8.75 6.28
C GLU A 30 -0.91 -8.36 5.06
N VAL A 31 -0.24 -8.19 3.94
CA VAL A 31 -0.86 -8.04 2.63
C VAL A 31 -0.88 -9.40 1.96
N VAL A 32 -2.07 -9.86 1.58
CA VAL A 32 -2.22 -11.08 0.78
C VAL A 32 -2.38 -10.73 -0.70
N THR A 33 -1.73 -11.52 -1.55
CA THR A 33 -1.96 -11.52 -2.99
C THR A 33 -2.89 -12.69 -3.31
N VAL A 34 -3.93 -12.41 -4.10
CA VAL A 34 -4.96 -13.39 -4.42
C VAL A 34 -5.25 -13.43 -5.90
N GLU A 35 -5.62 -14.61 -6.37
CA GLU A 35 -6.35 -14.79 -7.61
C GLU A 35 -7.79 -15.19 -7.28
N TYR A 36 -8.75 -14.63 -8.01
CA TYR A 36 -10.16 -14.91 -7.74
C TYR A 36 -11.05 -14.82 -8.98
N THR A 37 -12.23 -15.42 -8.84
CA THR A 37 -13.31 -15.30 -9.82
C THR A 37 -14.59 -14.89 -9.10
N ILE A 38 -15.25 -13.84 -9.59
CA ILE A 38 -16.57 -13.41 -9.11
C ILE A 38 -17.64 -13.98 -10.04
N THR A 39 -18.63 -14.64 -9.44
CA THR A 39 -19.72 -15.29 -10.15
C THR A 39 -21.06 -14.79 -9.61
N ASN A 40 -22.00 -14.47 -10.49
CA ASN A 40 -23.39 -14.13 -10.14
C ASN A 40 -24.11 -15.37 -9.60
N GLY A 41 -24.74 -15.24 -8.43
CA GLY A 41 -25.47 -16.33 -7.80
C GLY A 41 -26.77 -16.71 -8.53
N ALA A 42 -27.41 -15.77 -9.23
CA ALA A 42 -28.69 -16.02 -9.91
C ALA A 42 -28.55 -16.97 -11.10
N ASP A 43 -27.49 -16.83 -11.91
CA ASP A 43 -27.36 -17.55 -13.18
C ASP A 43 -25.99 -18.20 -13.39
N GLY A 44 -25.03 -18.03 -12.49
CA GLY A 44 -23.68 -18.57 -12.60
C GLY A 44 -22.76 -17.85 -13.58
N THR A 45 -23.17 -16.68 -14.07
CA THR A 45 -22.33 -15.88 -14.99
C THR A 45 -21.09 -15.36 -14.27
N VAL A 46 -19.91 -15.55 -14.88
CA VAL A 46 -18.67 -14.94 -14.39
C VAL A 46 -18.71 -13.45 -14.67
N LEU A 47 -18.60 -12.65 -13.61
CA LEU A 47 -18.63 -11.18 -13.65
C LEU A 47 -17.21 -10.61 -13.78
N TYR A 48 -16.22 -11.24 -13.13
CA TYR A 48 -14.83 -10.83 -13.16
C TYR A 48 -13.92 -12.02 -12.81
N SER A 49 -12.69 -12.02 -13.36
CA SER A 49 -11.69 -13.02 -13.03
C SER A 49 -10.29 -12.44 -13.19
N THR A 50 -9.47 -12.54 -12.14
CA THR A 50 -8.05 -12.18 -12.18
C THR A 50 -7.26 -13.18 -13.05
N TYR A 51 -7.70 -14.44 -13.11
CA TYR A 51 -7.11 -15.44 -14.00
C TYR A 51 -7.26 -15.07 -15.48
N ASP A 52 -8.38 -14.46 -15.85
CA ASP A 52 -8.64 -14.02 -17.22
C ASP A 52 -7.89 -12.72 -17.56
N SER A 53 -7.75 -11.82 -16.60
CA SER A 53 -6.98 -10.58 -16.75
C SER A 53 -5.47 -10.82 -16.69
N GLY A 54 -5.04 -11.91 -16.05
CA GLY A 54 -3.64 -12.22 -15.79
C GLY A 54 -2.98 -11.29 -14.75
N THR A 55 -3.80 -10.59 -13.95
CA THR A 55 -3.32 -9.64 -12.94
C THR A 55 -3.93 -10.02 -11.59
N PRO A 56 -3.16 -10.67 -10.69
CA PRO A 56 -3.56 -10.88 -9.31
C PRO A 56 -3.83 -9.55 -8.59
N GLU A 57 -4.64 -9.59 -7.55
CA GLU A 57 -4.91 -8.42 -6.71
C GLU A 57 -4.35 -8.64 -5.30
N SER A 58 -3.92 -7.54 -4.67
CA SER A 58 -3.38 -7.58 -3.31
C SER A 58 -4.13 -6.61 -2.41
N PHE A 59 -4.33 -7.02 -1.15
CA PHE A 59 -4.99 -6.20 -0.14
C PHE A 59 -4.53 -6.59 1.29
N PRO A 60 -4.57 -5.64 2.25
CA PRO A 60 -4.23 -5.92 3.63
C PRO A 60 -5.30 -6.78 4.32
N VAL A 61 -4.85 -7.70 5.17
CA VAL A 61 -5.72 -8.49 6.05
C VAL A 61 -6.02 -7.67 7.30
N ASP A 62 -7.00 -6.79 7.20
CA ASP A 62 -7.38 -5.87 8.27
C ASP A 62 -8.91 -5.77 8.45
N ALA A 63 -9.33 -4.96 9.41
CA ALA A 63 -10.74 -4.78 9.76
C ALA A 63 -11.58 -4.03 8.71
N GLN A 64 -10.98 -3.58 7.60
CA GLN A 64 -11.72 -2.98 6.47
C GLN A 64 -12.34 -4.05 5.56
N LEU A 65 -11.83 -5.28 5.62
CA LEU A 65 -12.44 -6.43 4.93
C LEU A 65 -13.81 -6.76 5.52
N ALA A 66 -14.63 -7.47 4.72
CA ALA A 66 -15.85 -8.07 5.24
C ALA A 66 -15.52 -8.96 6.46
N PRO A 67 -16.20 -8.80 7.60
CA PRO A 67 -15.81 -9.47 8.85
C PRO A 67 -15.62 -10.98 8.74
N VAL A 68 -16.47 -11.66 7.97
CA VAL A 68 -16.39 -13.12 7.80
C VAL A 68 -15.18 -13.52 6.96
N LEU A 69 -14.78 -12.72 5.96
CA LEU A 69 -13.59 -12.95 5.15
C LEU A 69 -12.33 -12.68 5.96
N TYR A 70 -12.30 -11.56 6.69
CA TYR A 70 -11.20 -11.20 7.59
C TYR A 70 -10.91 -12.31 8.61
N GLU A 71 -11.94 -12.80 9.31
CA GLU A 71 -11.77 -13.88 10.29
C GLU A 71 -11.33 -15.20 9.63
N ALA A 72 -11.78 -15.50 8.41
CA ALA A 72 -11.38 -16.70 7.70
C ALA A 72 -9.90 -16.63 7.27
N LEU A 73 -9.46 -15.51 6.69
CA LEU A 73 -8.07 -15.35 6.23
C LEU A 73 -7.04 -15.53 7.35
N LYS A 74 -7.37 -15.12 8.58
CA LYS A 74 -6.49 -15.31 9.75
C LYS A 74 -6.37 -16.77 10.22
N THR A 75 -7.16 -17.68 9.68
CA THR A 75 -7.16 -19.11 10.05
C THR A 75 -6.58 -20.02 8.98
N VAL A 76 -6.13 -19.45 7.87
CA VAL A 76 -5.61 -20.21 6.72
C VAL A 76 -4.17 -19.81 6.40
N ASN A 77 -3.55 -20.53 5.48
CA ASN A 77 -2.17 -20.34 5.06
C ASN A 77 -2.13 -19.91 3.58
N VAL A 78 -0.96 -19.47 3.13
CA VAL A 78 -0.70 -19.29 1.70
C VAL A 78 -0.99 -20.61 0.96
N GLY A 79 -1.64 -20.52 -0.18
CA GLY A 79 -2.17 -21.65 -0.93
C GLY A 79 -3.61 -22.00 -0.59
N ALA A 80 -4.25 -21.30 0.35
CA ALA A 80 -5.65 -21.55 0.71
C ALA A 80 -6.62 -21.23 -0.42
N ASP A 81 -7.67 -22.05 -0.50
CA ASP A 81 -8.85 -21.78 -1.33
C ASP A 81 -10.04 -21.43 -0.44
N VAL A 82 -10.61 -20.26 -0.66
CA VAL A 82 -11.72 -19.72 0.12
C VAL A 82 -12.88 -19.34 -0.81
N LEU A 83 -14.08 -19.79 -0.48
CA LEU A 83 -15.29 -19.33 -1.14
C LEU A 83 -15.98 -18.29 -0.24
N PHE A 84 -16.00 -17.05 -0.70
CA PHE A 84 -16.70 -15.95 -0.05
C PHE A 84 -17.97 -15.59 -0.81
N GLY A 85 -19.08 -15.52 -0.12
CA GLY A 85 -20.35 -15.06 -0.67
C GLY A 85 -20.78 -13.77 0.00
N SER A 86 -21.22 -12.81 -0.81
CA SER A 86 -21.79 -11.55 -0.33
C SER A 86 -23.13 -11.26 -0.99
N VAL A 87 -23.93 -10.44 -0.31
CA VAL A 87 -25.23 -9.98 -0.76
C VAL A 87 -25.33 -8.48 -0.51
N ASP A 88 -25.95 -7.75 -1.43
CA ASP A 88 -26.28 -6.35 -1.19
C ASP A 88 -27.46 -6.27 -0.22
N PRO A 89 -27.26 -5.78 1.01
CA PRO A 89 -28.34 -5.72 2.01
C PRO A 89 -29.43 -4.72 1.66
N ALA A 90 -29.21 -3.84 0.67
CA ALA A 90 -30.18 -2.87 0.17
C ALA A 90 -30.97 -3.38 -1.05
N ALA A 91 -30.62 -4.56 -1.59
CA ALA A 91 -31.32 -5.13 -2.74
C ALA A 91 -32.76 -5.53 -2.39
N GLU A 92 -33.68 -5.28 -3.32
CA GLU A 92 -35.08 -5.73 -3.17
C GLU A 92 -35.22 -7.27 -3.29
N ASP A 93 -34.32 -7.89 -4.06
CA ASP A 93 -34.26 -9.34 -4.26
C ASP A 93 -32.83 -9.86 -3.96
N PRO A 94 -32.64 -10.62 -2.86
CA PRO A 94 -31.37 -11.24 -2.53
C PRO A 94 -30.84 -12.20 -3.60
N ASP A 95 -31.74 -12.89 -4.32
CA ASP A 95 -31.34 -13.84 -5.37
C ASP A 95 -30.63 -13.12 -6.55
N GLU A 96 -31.00 -11.86 -6.83
CA GLU A 96 -30.42 -11.06 -7.87
C GLU A 96 -29.13 -10.33 -7.43
N SER A 97 -28.91 -10.21 -6.11
CA SER A 97 -27.80 -9.43 -5.54
C SER A 97 -26.66 -10.28 -4.96
N THR A 98 -26.86 -11.61 -4.89
CA THR A 98 -25.83 -12.51 -4.37
C THR A 98 -24.71 -12.70 -5.38
N VAL A 99 -23.47 -12.52 -4.91
CA VAL A 99 -22.26 -12.84 -5.67
C VAL A 99 -21.37 -13.78 -4.86
N TYR A 100 -20.68 -14.65 -5.56
CA TYR A 100 -19.69 -15.57 -4.99
C TYR A 100 -18.33 -15.25 -5.54
N MET A 101 -17.33 -15.17 -4.67
CA MET A 101 -15.93 -15.00 -4.99
C MET A 101 -15.18 -16.26 -4.57
N ALA A 102 -14.66 -17.01 -5.54
CA ALA A 102 -13.71 -18.08 -5.29
C ALA A 102 -12.30 -17.49 -5.29
N VAL A 103 -11.65 -17.55 -4.15
CA VAL A 103 -10.36 -16.88 -3.87
C VAL A 103 -9.30 -17.94 -3.61
N THR A 104 -8.16 -17.83 -4.30
CA THR A 104 -6.93 -18.56 -3.98
C THR A 104 -5.90 -17.57 -3.47
N VAL A 105 -5.37 -17.78 -2.27
CA VAL A 105 -4.28 -16.97 -1.71
C VAL A 105 -2.96 -17.46 -2.27
N THR A 106 -2.27 -16.63 -3.05
CA THR A 106 -1.03 -17.02 -3.74
C THR A 106 0.22 -16.55 -3.00
N ALA A 107 0.14 -15.47 -2.21
CA ALA A 107 1.24 -14.97 -1.38
C ALA A 107 0.71 -14.20 -0.16
N ALA A 108 1.56 -14.05 0.85
CA ALA A 108 1.36 -13.13 1.97
C ALA A 108 2.68 -12.43 2.26
N GLN A 109 2.63 -11.13 2.57
CA GLN A 109 3.80 -10.30 2.84
C GLN A 109 3.57 -9.46 4.08
N SER A 110 4.54 -9.43 4.98
CA SER A 110 4.49 -8.55 6.14
C SER A 110 4.80 -7.11 5.76
N VAL A 111 4.00 -6.19 6.27
CA VAL A 111 4.32 -4.75 6.24
C VAL A 111 5.21 -4.45 7.44
N LEU A 112 6.33 -3.77 7.21
CA LEU A 112 7.27 -3.42 8.27
C LEU A 112 6.70 -2.30 9.17
N ASP A 113 7.04 -2.35 10.45
CA ASP A 113 6.67 -1.27 11.40
C ASP A 113 7.55 -0.01 11.23
N SER A 114 8.77 -0.18 10.71
CA SER A 114 9.74 0.90 10.49
C SER A 114 10.78 0.49 9.45
N ALA A 115 11.52 1.45 8.91
CA ALA A 115 12.64 1.18 8.03
C ALA A 115 13.68 0.26 8.71
N GLN A 116 14.23 -0.69 7.95
CA GLN A 116 15.18 -1.71 8.41
C GLN A 116 16.20 -2.00 7.31
N GLY A 117 17.47 -2.04 7.66
CA GLY A 117 18.54 -2.29 6.71
C GLY A 117 19.87 -1.71 7.17
N GLU A 118 20.79 -1.55 6.24
CA GLU A 118 22.11 -0.97 6.50
C GLU A 118 22.02 0.57 6.54
N ALA A 119 22.56 1.19 7.59
CA ALA A 119 22.62 2.65 7.68
C ALA A 119 23.59 3.20 6.61
N VAL A 120 23.17 4.24 5.90
CA VAL A 120 23.96 4.93 4.88
C VAL A 120 24.32 6.31 5.39
N GLU A 121 25.61 6.67 5.29
CA GLU A 121 26.08 8.01 5.64
C GLU A 121 25.56 9.01 4.59
N PRO A 122 24.81 10.04 5.01
CA PRO A 122 24.32 11.04 4.05
C PRO A 122 25.46 11.90 3.49
N GLU A 123 25.27 12.42 2.29
CA GLU A 123 26.18 13.37 1.66
C GLU A 123 26.19 14.72 2.39
N ASP A 124 27.33 15.42 2.34
CA ASP A 124 27.47 16.77 2.90
C ASP A 124 26.53 17.77 2.17
N GLY A 125 25.99 18.73 2.91
CA GLY A 125 25.15 19.80 2.34
C GLY A 125 23.68 19.43 2.20
N LEU A 126 23.26 18.27 2.68
CA LEU A 126 21.85 17.87 2.71
C LEU A 126 21.19 18.24 4.05
N PRO A 127 19.85 18.39 4.07
CA PRO A 127 19.11 18.52 5.33
C PRO A 127 19.35 17.31 6.24
N THR A 128 19.52 17.57 7.53
CA THR A 128 19.72 16.51 8.53
C THR A 128 18.37 16.08 9.12
N ILE A 129 18.12 14.78 9.15
CA ILE A 129 16.92 14.20 9.76
C ILE A 129 17.30 13.52 11.07
N GLU A 130 16.62 13.90 12.15
CA GLU A 130 16.76 13.27 13.46
C GLU A 130 15.42 12.68 13.89
N PHE A 131 15.44 11.51 14.53
CA PHE A 131 14.24 10.86 15.08
C PHE A 131 14.19 11.01 16.59
N GLY A 132 13.06 11.53 17.08
CA GLY A 132 12.78 11.61 18.52
C GLY A 132 12.57 10.24 19.16
N GLU A 133 12.47 10.22 20.50
CA GLU A 133 12.16 9.00 21.27
C GLU A 133 10.76 8.43 20.92
N ASP A 134 9.88 9.26 20.37
CA ASP A 134 8.53 8.93 19.88
C ASP A 134 8.54 8.38 18.43
N GLY A 135 9.73 8.33 17.78
CA GLY A 135 9.89 7.89 16.41
C GLY A 135 9.46 8.92 15.36
N ILE A 136 9.13 10.16 15.78
CA ILE A 136 8.75 11.23 14.85
C ILE A 136 10.00 11.94 14.34
N PRO A 137 10.17 12.09 13.01
CA PRO A 137 11.32 12.78 12.45
C PRO A 137 11.21 14.30 12.57
N THR A 138 12.35 14.93 12.76
CA THR A 138 12.55 16.38 12.65
C THR A 138 13.60 16.68 11.61
N VAL A 139 13.55 17.87 11.00
CA VAL A 139 14.50 18.30 9.98
C VAL A 139 15.31 19.50 10.45
N SER A 140 16.60 19.53 10.13
CA SER A 140 17.45 20.71 10.27
C SER A 140 18.05 21.08 8.91
N PHE A 141 17.97 22.36 8.57
CA PHE A 141 18.55 22.93 7.33
C PHE A 141 19.90 23.62 7.59
N ASP A 142 20.48 23.46 8.79
CA ASP A 142 21.76 24.07 9.14
C ASP A 142 22.90 23.52 8.27
N GLY A 143 23.43 24.37 7.38
CA GLY A 143 24.48 23.99 6.44
C GLY A 143 23.97 23.26 5.19
N ALA A 144 22.67 23.09 5.03
CA ALA A 144 22.08 22.52 3.82
C ALA A 144 22.04 23.55 2.67
N GLU A 145 22.19 23.06 1.45
CA GLU A 145 22.11 23.84 0.21
C GLU A 145 20.87 23.40 -0.58
N GLU A 146 20.01 24.37 -0.95
CA GLU A 146 18.84 24.10 -1.76
C GLU A 146 19.25 23.63 -3.16
N SER A 147 18.67 22.54 -3.64
CA SER A 147 18.97 21.97 -4.96
C SER A 147 17.89 22.30 -5.97
N GLU A 148 18.31 22.67 -7.20
CA GLU A 148 17.43 22.79 -8.36
C GLU A 148 17.19 21.42 -9.05
N GLU A 149 17.91 20.37 -8.63
CA GLU A 149 17.76 18.99 -9.13
C GLU A 149 17.19 18.10 -8.04
N LEU A 150 16.50 17.01 -8.43
CA LEU A 150 16.05 15.99 -7.49
C LEU A 150 17.24 15.36 -6.78
N VAL A 151 17.23 15.39 -5.45
CA VAL A 151 18.18 14.66 -4.61
C VAL A 151 17.48 13.45 -4.01
N VAL A 152 18.11 12.30 -4.15
CA VAL A 152 17.66 11.02 -3.59
C VAL A 152 18.78 10.45 -2.72
N GLN A 153 18.63 10.55 -1.42
CA GLN A 153 19.63 10.09 -0.46
C GLN A 153 19.06 8.99 0.42
N PRO A 154 19.44 7.72 0.21
CA PRO A 154 19.14 6.68 1.20
C PRO A 154 19.82 7.01 2.53
N LEU A 155 19.08 6.89 3.63
CA LEU A 155 19.56 6.96 5.01
C LEU A 155 19.65 5.56 5.63
N ILE A 156 18.77 4.67 5.18
CA ILE A 156 18.79 3.22 5.44
C ILE A 156 18.57 2.53 4.10
N ALA A 157 19.44 1.60 3.75
CA ALA A 157 19.28 0.74 2.59
C ALA A 157 18.53 -0.53 3.02
N GLY A 158 17.28 -0.69 2.58
CA GLY A 158 16.47 -1.88 2.83
C GLY A 158 16.98 -3.09 2.04
N GLU A 159 16.54 -4.27 2.45
CA GLU A 159 16.92 -5.54 1.81
C GLU A 159 15.72 -6.26 1.16
N GLY A 160 14.52 -5.63 1.18
CA GLY A 160 13.31 -6.17 0.57
C GLY A 160 13.27 -6.02 -0.94
N GLU A 161 12.14 -6.38 -1.55
CA GLU A 161 11.93 -6.21 -2.98
C GLU A 161 11.90 -4.72 -3.36
N PRO A 162 12.35 -4.37 -4.55
CA PRO A 162 12.31 -3.00 -5.02
C PRO A 162 10.88 -2.52 -5.27
N LEU A 163 10.60 -1.26 -4.95
CA LEU A 163 9.33 -0.61 -5.27
C LEU A 163 9.26 -0.34 -6.78
N GLU A 164 8.20 -0.80 -7.43
CA GLU A 164 7.96 -0.66 -8.86
C GLU A 164 6.66 0.10 -9.16
N GLN A 165 6.60 0.79 -10.29
CA GLN A 165 5.35 1.43 -10.71
C GLN A 165 4.24 0.42 -10.97
N GLY A 166 3.02 0.77 -10.55
CA GLY A 166 1.84 -0.08 -10.60
C GLY A 166 1.50 -0.74 -9.26
N GLN A 167 2.45 -0.79 -8.35
CA GLN A 167 2.25 -1.32 -7.00
C GLN A 167 1.54 -0.31 -6.09
N THR A 168 1.03 -0.79 -4.97
CA THR A 168 0.66 0.02 -3.81
C THR A 168 1.86 0.11 -2.87
N ALA A 169 2.39 1.31 -2.67
CA ALA A 169 3.44 1.57 -1.68
C ALA A 169 2.82 1.85 -0.32
N VAL A 170 3.26 1.12 0.72
CA VAL A 170 2.95 1.41 2.13
C VAL A 170 4.13 2.13 2.72
N VAL A 171 3.92 3.35 3.19
CA VAL A 171 5.02 4.21 3.65
C VAL A 171 4.68 4.96 4.94
N ASN A 172 5.71 5.24 5.74
CA ASN A 172 5.68 6.36 6.66
C ASN A 172 6.48 7.51 6.08
N TYR A 173 5.99 8.74 6.24
CA TYR A 173 6.67 9.92 5.72
C TYR A 173 6.40 11.17 6.54
N SER A 174 7.32 12.13 6.43
CA SER A 174 7.10 13.52 6.80
C SER A 174 7.61 14.42 5.69
N GLY A 175 6.89 15.50 5.42
CA GLY A 175 7.20 16.48 4.39
C GLY A 175 7.29 17.90 4.95
N TRP A 176 8.32 18.63 4.52
CA TRP A 176 8.60 20.02 4.90
C TRP A 176 8.84 20.88 3.67
N LEU A 177 8.50 22.16 3.81
CA LEU A 177 9.00 23.21 2.94
C LEU A 177 10.47 23.49 3.26
N TRP A 178 11.22 24.05 2.31
CA TRP A 178 12.64 24.40 2.53
C TRP A 178 12.86 25.41 3.66
N ASP A 179 11.86 26.18 4.06
CA ASP A 179 11.90 27.10 5.21
C ASP A 179 11.66 26.40 6.56
N GLY A 180 11.43 25.08 6.56
CA GLY A 180 11.28 24.23 7.73
C GLY A 180 9.84 24.04 8.20
N GLU A 181 8.83 24.63 7.53
CA GLU A 181 7.43 24.38 7.85
C GLU A 181 7.03 22.97 7.43
N GLN A 182 6.58 22.14 8.38
CA GLN A 182 6.03 20.82 8.09
C GLN A 182 4.60 20.96 7.57
N PHE A 183 4.34 20.37 6.40
CA PHE A 183 3.01 20.43 5.80
C PHE A 183 2.22 19.12 5.90
N ASP A 184 2.91 17.98 6.06
CA ASP A 184 2.24 16.68 6.24
C ASP A 184 3.17 15.65 6.90
N SER A 185 2.58 14.71 7.70
CA SER A 185 3.32 13.62 8.34
C SER A 185 2.41 12.45 8.69
N SER A 186 2.70 11.26 8.18
CA SER A 186 2.06 10.03 8.62
C SER A 186 2.64 9.55 9.95
N PHE A 187 3.91 9.88 10.27
CA PHE A 187 4.50 9.60 11.58
C PHE A 187 3.71 10.26 12.71
N GLU A 188 3.29 11.53 12.55
CA GLU A 188 2.46 12.21 13.55
C GLU A 188 1.05 11.63 13.66
N ARG A 189 0.50 11.13 12.54
CA ARG A 189 -0.79 10.44 12.55
C ARG A 189 -0.74 9.08 13.23
N GLY A 190 0.47 8.50 13.39
CA GLY A 190 0.68 7.18 13.99
C GLY A 190 0.17 6.02 13.12
N THR A 191 -0.03 6.26 11.83
CA THR A 191 -0.55 5.25 10.89
C THR A 191 0.13 5.45 9.53
N PRO A 192 0.75 4.40 8.95
CA PRO A 192 1.28 4.44 7.60
C PRO A 192 0.23 4.83 6.57
N SER A 193 0.68 5.37 5.46
CA SER A 193 -0.16 5.71 4.33
C SER A 193 0.10 4.74 3.18
N SER A 194 -0.96 4.41 2.44
CA SER A 194 -0.87 3.58 1.24
C SER A 194 -1.18 4.43 0.02
N PHE A 195 -0.33 4.34 -1.00
CA PHE A 195 -0.47 5.10 -2.24
C PHE A 195 -0.31 4.19 -3.45
N THR A 196 -1.12 4.37 -4.48
CA THR A 196 -0.83 3.79 -5.79
C THR A 196 0.43 4.46 -6.34
N PHE A 197 1.50 3.68 -6.48
CA PHE A 197 2.79 4.15 -6.95
C PHE A 197 2.79 4.19 -8.48
N ALA A 198 2.22 5.25 -9.05
CA ALA A 198 2.07 5.43 -10.48
C ALA A 198 2.13 6.90 -10.87
N ALA A 199 2.61 7.17 -12.06
CA ALA A 199 2.63 8.52 -12.63
C ALA A 199 1.23 9.15 -12.62
N GLY A 200 1.14 10.39 -12.14
CA GLY A 200 -0.10 11.14 -11.99
C GLY A 200 -0.92 10.84 -10.73
N SER A 201 -0.55 9.82 -9.94
CA SER A 201 -1.12 9.56 -8.60
C SER A 201 -0.32 10.24 -7.50
N LEU A 202 0.97 10.43 -7.72
CA LEU A 202 1.93 11.09 -6.83
C LEU A 202 2.67 12.18 -7.61
N ILE A 203 3.38 13.06 -6.89
CA ILE A 203 4.30 14.03 -7.51
C ILE A 203 5.47 13.30 -8.19
N ASP A 204 5.96 13.85 -9.30
CA ASP A 204 6.99 13.19 -10.11
C ASP A 204 8.27 12.91 -9.30
N GLY A 205 8.65 13.79 -8.37
CA GLY A 205 9.79 13.60 -7.49
C GLY A 205 9.68 12.37 -6.58
N TRP A 206 8.47 11.93 -6.20
CA TRP A 206 8.28 10.67 -5.46
C TRP A 206 8.44 9.47 -6.40
N ILE A 207 7.85 9.54 -7.59
CA ILE A 207 7.98 8.45 -8.58
C ILE A 207 9.46 8.24 -8.96
N GLU A 208 10.15 9.30 -9.34
CA GLU A 208 11.56 9.22 -9.75
C GLU A 208 12.51 8.88 -8.58
N GLY A 209 12.19 9.37 -7.37
CA GLY A 209 13.06 9.19 -6.20
C GLY A 209 12.91 7.87 -5.47
N LEU A 210 11.73 7.25 -5.54
CA LEU A 210 11.44 6.03 -4.80
C LEU A 210 11.42 4.78 -5.69
N GLU A 211 11.28 4.91 -7.01
CA GLU A 211 11.33 3.78 -7.93
C GLU A 211 12.66 3.02 -7.79
N GLY A 212 12.56 1.70 -7.60
CA GLY A 212 13.73 0.84 -7.42
C GLY A 212 14.34 0.85 -6.01
N GLN A 213 13.86 1.69 -5.10
CA GLN A 213 14.26 1.61 -3.69
C GLN A 213 13.64 0.36 -3.06
N ALA A 214 14.43 -0.35 -2.26
CA ALA A 214 13.99 -1.59 -1.63
C ALA A 214 13.01 -1.33 -0.46
N VAL A 215 12.05 -2.22 -0.25
CA VAL A 215 11.26 -2.26 0.99
C VAL A 215 12.21 -2.39 2.18
N GLY A 216 11.95 -1.63 3.23
CA GLY A 216 12.83 -1.45 4.38
C GLY A 216 13.71 -0.19 4.27
N SER A 217 13.82 0.45 3.11
CA SER A 217 14.61 1.67 2.97
C SER A 217 13.99 2.86 3.69
N ARG A 218 14.87 3.76 4.16
CA ARG A 218 14.55 5.14 4.52
C ARG A 218 15.26 6.07 3.56
N VAL A 219 14.50 6.93 2.89
CA VAL A 219 15.02 7.81 1.85
C VAL A 219 14.72 9.26 2.19
N LEU A 220 15.75 10.11 2.15
CA LEU A 220 15.61 11.58 2.13
C LEU A 220 15.48 12.02 0.67
N LEU A 221 14.44 12.80 0.38
CA LEU A 221 14.23 13.42 -0.92
C LEU A 221 14.28 14.95 -0.77
N VAL A 222 15.03 15.62 -1.66
CA VAL A 222 14.91 17.07 -1.89
C VAL A 222 14.34 17.23 -3.30
N ILE A 223 13.14 17.77 -3.39
CA ILE A 223 12.35 17.79 -4.63
C ILE A 223 12.12 19.24 -5.06
N PRO A 224 12.71 19.68 -6.19
CA PRO A 224 12.43 21.01 -6.73
C PRO A 224 10.97 21.15 -7.17
N SER A 225 10.48 22.37 -7.23
CA SER A 225 9.05 22.65 -7.49
C SER A 225 8.54 22.05 -8.80
N GLU A 226 9.38 21.93 -9.83
CA GLU A 226 9.00 21.37 -11.14
C GLU A 226 8.60 19.88 -11.05
N LEU A 227 9.17 19.14 -10.11
CA LEU A 227 8.86 17.73 -9.84
C LEU A 227 7.86 17.56 -8.69
N ALA A 228 7.29 18.67 -8.20
CA ALA A 228 6.32 18.71 -7.11
C ALA A 228 5.02 19.40 -7.55
N TYR A 229 4.74 20.60 -7.04
CA TYR A 229 3.49 21.32 -7.31
C TYR A 229 3.66 22.54 -8.22
N GLY A 230 4.86 22.73 -8.79
CA GLY A 230 5.15 23.78 -9.76
C GLY A 230 5.02 25.19 -9.22
N GLU A 231 4.95 26.15 -10.15
CA GLU A 231 4.78 27.58 -9.85
C GLU A 231 3.40 27.95 -9.26
N GLU A 232 2.41 27.09 -9.41
CA GLU A 232 1.05 27.34 -8.91
C GLU A 232 0.88 26.90 -7.46
N GLY A 233 1.61 25.86 -7.01
CA GLY A 233 1.45 25.26 -5.69
C GLY A 233 0.10 24.55 -5.50
N ASN A 234 -0.31 24.38 -4.24
CA ASN A 234 -1.65 23.91 -3.87
C ASN A 234 -2.17 24.64 -2.63
N ALA A 235 -3.25 24.15 -1.99
CA ALA A 235 -3.86 24.82 -0.84
C ALA A 235 -2.92 24.99 0.37
N ASN A 236 -1.94 24.10 0.53
CA ASN A 236 -1.04 24.05 1.69
C ASN A 236 0.44 24.31 1.33
N ILE A 237 0.78 24.29 0.04
CA ILE A 237 2.15 24.43 -0.46
C ILE A 237 2.21 25.60 -1.42
N PRO A 238 2.96 26.67 -1.10
CA PRO A 238 3.16 27.80 -1.98
C PRO A 238 3.80 27.40 -3.31
N GLY A 239 3.48 28.14 -4.38
CA GLY A 239 4.11 27.92 -5.68
C GLY A 239 5.61 28.18 -5.66
N GLY A 240 6.39 27.42 -6.43
CA GLY A 240 7.84 27.49 -6.48
C GLY A 240 8.56 26.89 -5.26
N SER A 241 7.86 26.18 -4.37
CA SER A 241 8.47 25.61 -3.16
C SER A 241 9.26 24.34 -3.47
N THR A 242 10.50 24.29 -2.99
CA THR A 242 11.27 23.05 -2.86
C THR A 242 10.76 22.27 -1.64
N LEU A 243 10.53 20.98 -1.82
CA LEU A 243 10.03 20.09 -0.78
C LEU A 243 11.11 19.15 -0.27
N VAL A 244 11.10 18.89 1.02
CA VAL A 244 11.96 17.89 1.66
C VAL A 244 11.08 16.82 2.27
N PHE A 245 11.37 15.55 1.95
CA PHE A 245 10.69 14.41 2.55
C PHE A 245 11.69 13.44 3.18
N VAL A 246 11.29 12.82 4.27
CA VAL A 246 11.84 11.54 4.69
C VAL A 246 10.75 10.50 4.53
N VAL A 247 11.09 9.38 3.89
CA VAL A 247 10.13 8.32 3.56
C VAL A 247 10.70 6.97 3.98
N ASP A 248 9.95 6.23 4.82
CA ASP A 248 10.21 4.83 5.13
C ASP A 248 9.32 3.97 4.21
N ILE A 249 9.92 3.11 3.41
CA ILE A 249 9.18 2.17 2.55
C ILE A 249 8.94 0.90 3.35
N LEU A 250 7.69 0.69 3.78
CA LEU A 250 7.31 -0.37 4.71
C LEU A 250 6.79 -1.62 4.01
N GLY A 251 6.29 -1.47 2.79
CA GLY A 251 5.77 -2.55 1.97
C GLY A 251 5.46 -2.07 0.55
N ALA A 252 5.43 -3.03 -0.38
CA ALA A 252 5.04 -2.81 -1.77
C ALA A 252 4.27 -4.04 -2.28
N TYR A 253 3.08 -3.85 -2.92
CA TYR A 253 2.25 -4.94 -3.42
C TYR A 253 1.38 -4.52 -4.59
#